data_363a6f2f5cf90eeaad10a53626bac832
#
_entry.id   363a6f2f5cf90eeaad10a53626bac832
#
_cell.length_a   1.000
_cell.length_b   1.000
_cell.length_c   1.000
_cell.angle_alpha   90.00
_cell.angle_beta   90.00
_cell.angle_gamma   90.00
#
_symmetry.space_group_name_H-M   'P 1'
#
loop_
_entity.id
_entity.type
_entity.pdbx_description
1 polymer ?
#
loop_
_entity_poly.entity_id
_entity_poly.type
_entity_poly.pdbx_seq_one_letter_code
_entity_poly.pdbx_strand_id
1 'polypeptide(L)' 'MKETEMILQMAHENNGTVTTAMVTKAGISRGNLKYLTDTGKLERSGRGVYVLPEIWDDEFFAFQNRFKRG' A
#
# COMPACT_ATOMS: atom_id res chain seq x y z
N MET A 1 16.85 -7.89 -5.26
CA MET A 1 15.60 -7.59 -4.57
C MET A 1 14.47 -7.46 -5.55
N LYS A 2 13.33 -8.01 -5.22
CA LYS A 2 12.20 -8.01 -6.13
C LYS A 2 11.56 -6.62 -6.20
N GLU A 3 11.06 -6.31 -7.39
CA GLU A 3 10.41 -5.02 -7.58
C GLU A 3 9.17 -4.88 -6.70
N THR A 4 8.45 -5.99 -6.50
CA THR A 4 7.26 -5.95 -5.65
C THR A 4 7.62 -5.57 -4.22
N GLU A 5 8.75 -6.08 -3.73
CA GLU A 5 9.19 -5.72 -2.39
C GLU A 5 9.59 -4.25 -2.30
N MET A 6 10.18 -3.74 -3.37
CA MET A 6 10.54 -2.34 -3.40
C MET A 6 9.31 -1.45 -3.33
N ILE A 7 8.26 -1.86 -4.04
CA ILE A 7 7.01 -1.10 -4.02
C ILE A 7 6.39 -1.12 -2.63
N LEU A 8 6.39 -2.28 -2.00
CA LEU A 8 5.83 -2.39 -0.65
C LEU A 8 6.61 -1.55 0.34
N GLN A 9 7.92 -1.53 0.19
CA GLN A 9 8.75 -0.70 1.06
C GLN A 9 8.47 0.77 0.85
N MET A 10 8.31 1.18 -0.42
CA MET A 10 7.97 2.56 -0.72
C MET A 10 6.64 2.94 -0.08
N ALA A 11 5.68 2.02 -0.13
CA ALA A 11 4.39 2.28 0.49
C ALA A 11 4.53 2.45 1.99
N HIS A 12 5.31 1.59 2.63
CA HIS A 12 5.55 1.71 4.07
C HIS A 12 6.15 3.05 4.43
N GLU A 13 7.09 3.50 3.61
CA GLU A 13 7.77 4.77 3.88
C GLU A 13 6.88 5.97 3.59
N ASN A 14 5.82 5.76 2.84
CA ASN A 14 4.91 6.85 2.46
C ASN A 14 3.55 6.67 3.10
N ASN A 15 3.52 6.30 4.37
CA ASN A 15 2.30 6.17 5.16
C ASN A 15 1.34 5.12 4.60
N GLY A 16 1.89 4.09 3.99
CA GLY A 16 1.09 3.01 3.45
C GLY A 16 0.44 3.31 2.12
N THR A 17 0.92 4.33 1.43
CA THR A 17 0.37 4.76 0.16
C THR A 17 1.44 4.74 -0.93
N VAL A 18 1.06 4.28 -2.12
CA VAL A 18 1.97 4.32 -3.26
C VAL A 18 1.16 4.67 -4.50
N THR A 19 1.74 5.47 -5.38
CA THR A 19 1.08 5.89 -6.61
C THR A 19 1.83 5.36 -7.82
N THR A 20 1.12 5.32 -8.96
CA THR A 20 1.77 4.91 -10.20
C THR A 20 2.93 5.85 -10.55
N ALA A 21 2.78 7.12 -10.22
CA ALA A 21 3.84 8.08 -10.48
C ALA A 21 5.10 7.74 -9.69
N MET A 22 4.93 7.32 -8.45
CA MET A 22 6.06 6.94 -7.61
C MET A 22 6.77 5.73 -8.19
N VAL A 23 6.02 4.75 -8.62
CA VAL A 23 6.57 3.53 -9.19
C VAL A 23 7.29 3.82 -10.51
N THR A 24 6.68 4.63 -11.35
CA THR A 24 7.28 4.99 -12.61
C THR A 24 8.57 5.77 -12.41
N LYS A 25 8.55 6.68 -11.46
CA LYS A 25 9.72 7.51 -11.16
C LYS A 25 10.87 6.66 -10.64
N ALA A 26 10.55 5.60 -9.92
CA ALA A 26 11.57 4.69 -9.40
C ALA A 26 12.08 3.73 -10.45
N GLY A 27 11.51 3.76 -11.66
CA GLY A 27 11.94 2.87 -12.74
C GLY A 27 11.39 1.48 -12.61
N ILE A 28 10.31 1.31 -11.87
CA ILE A 28 9.68 0.01 -11.66
C ILE A 28 8.47 -0.12 -12.57
N SER A 29 8.26 -1.32 -13.10
CA SER A 29 7.16 -1.58 -14.00
C SER A 29 5.82 -1.47 -13.27
N ARG A 30 4.87 -0.78 -13.89
CA ARG A 30 3.54 -0.62 -13.29
C ARG A 30 2.77 -1.92 -13.21
N GLY A 31 3.18 -2.92 -14.00
CA GLY A 31 2.55 -4.22 -13.92
C GLY A 31 2.65 -4.85 -12.55
N ASN A 32 3.66 -4.46 -11.79
CA ASN A 32 3.82 -4.95 -10.42
C ASN A 32 2.70 -4.47 -9.51
N LEU A 33 2.16 -3.30 -9.79
CA LEU A 33 1.04 -2.78 -9.00
C LEU A 33 -0.18 -3.67 -9.17
N LYS A 34 -0.43 -4.08 -10.41
CA LYS A 34 -1.55 -4.97 -10.66
C LYS A 34 -1.34 -6.31 -9.97
N TYR A 35 -0.12 -6.82 -10.04
CA TYR A 35 0.19 -8.09 -9.41
C TYR A 35 -0.04 -8.01 -7.90
N LEU A 36 0.42 -6.94 -7.29
CA LEU A 36 0.26 -6.78 -5.85
C LEU A 36 -1.21 -6.61 -5.46
N THR A 37 -1.97 -5.94 -6.31
CA THR A 37 -3.39 -5.78 -6.08
C THR A 37 -4.11 -7.10 -6.21
N ASP A 38 -3.76 -7.87 -7.24
CA ASP A 38 -4.39 -9.17 -7.46
C ASP A 38 -4.11 -10.15 -6.34
N THR A 39 -2.92 -10.08 -5.76
CA THR A 39 -2.55 -10.98 -4.67
C THR A 39 -3.00 -10.48 -3.31
N GLY A 40 -3.58 -9.30 -3.26
CA GLY A 40 -4.09 -8.75 -2.01
C GLY A 40 -3.07 -8.03 -1.17
N LYS A 41 -1.88 -7.80 -1.70
CA LYS A 41 -0.84 -7.11 -0.95
C LYS A 41 -0.99 -5.60 -1.00
N LEU A 42 -1.68 -5.11 -2.02
CA LEU A 42 -2.03 -3.70 -2.13
C LEU A 42 -3.51 -3.61 -2.46
N GLU A 43 -4.10 -2.49 -2.10
CA GLU A 43 -5.49 -2.23 -2.39
C GLU A 43 -5.59 -0.94 -3.19
N ARG A 44 -6.39 -0.96 -4.24
CA ARG A 44 -6.55 0.21 -5.07
C ARG A 44 -7.51 1.19 -4.39
N SER A 45 -6.97 2.34 -4.04
CA SER A 45 -7.75 3.34 -3.34
C SER A 45 -8.42 4.32 -4.29
N GLY A 46 -7.79 4.52 -5.44
CA GLY A 46 -8.32 5.43 -6.43
C GLY A 46 -7.53 5.30 -7.70
N ARG A 47 -7.76 6.23 -8.61
CA ARG A 47 -7.05 6.17 -9.89
C ARG A 47 -5.56 6.38 -9.65
N GLY A 48 -4.78 5.35 -9.91
CA GLY A 48 -3.35 5.42 -9.77
C GLY A 48 -2.86 5.52 -8.33
N VAL A 49 -3.73 5.24 -7.36
CA VAL A 49 -3.36 5.29 -5.95
C VAL A 49 -3.60 3.93 -5.32
N TYR A 50 -2.59 3.44 -4.62
CA TYR A 50 -2.65 2.13 -3.97
C TYR A 50 -2.22 2.26 -2.53
N VAL A 51 -2.84 1.48 -1.66
CA VAL A 51 -2.56 1.52 -0.23
C VAL A 51 -2.28 0.12 0.27
N LEU A 52 -1.60 0.05 1.42
CA LEU A 52 -1.33 -1.21 2.09
C LEU A 52 -2.53 -1.57 2.96
N PRO A 53 -3.21 -2.68 2.65
CA PRO A 53 -4.37 -3.06 3.47
C PRO A 53 -3.99 -3.33 4.92
N GLU A 54 -2.80 -3.86 5.11
CA GLU A 54 -2.29 -4.16 6.43
C GLU A 54 -2.26 -2.95 7.34
N ILE A 55 -1.70 -1.88 6.82
CA ILE A 55 -1.59 -0.64 7.60
C ILE A 55 -2.95 -0.03 7.83
N TRP A 56 -3.80 -0.12 6.82
CA TRP A 56 -5.15 0.40 6.91
C TRP A 56 -5.94 -0.32 8.00
N ASP A 57 -5.86 -1.64 8.00
CA ASP A 57 -6.55 -2.45 8.99
C ASP A 57 -6.02 -2.20 10.39
N ASP A 58 -4.73 -2.11 10.50
CA ASP A 58 -4.08 -1.91 11.79
C ASP A 58 -4.51 -0.61 12.42
N GLU A 59 -4.53 0.43 11.62
CA GLU A 59 -4.93 1.74 12.07
C GLU A 59 -6.38 1.75 12.51
N PHE A 60 -7.23 1.13 11.73
CA PHE A 60 -8.64 1.04 12.02
C PHE A 60 -8.88 0.24 13.29
N PHE A 61 -8.17 -0.84 13.42
CA PHE A 61 -8.30 -1.71 14.58
C PHE A 61 -7.86 -0.98 15.86
N ALA A 62 -6.76 -0.28 15.78
CA ALA A 62 -6.27 0.47 16.93
C ALA A 62 -7.25 1.54 17.36
N PHE A 63 -7.86 2.18 16.37
CA PHE A 63 -8.85 3.21 16.65
C PHE A 63 -10.05 2.63 17.35
N GLN A 64 -10.52 1.48 16.88
CA GLN A 64 -11.68 0.84 17.49
C GLN A 64 -11.41 0.37 18.90
N ASN A 65 -10.23 -0.15 19.11
CA ASN A 65 -9.84 -0.58 20.44
C ASN A 65 -9.86 0.56 21.43
N ARG A 66 -9.32 1.67 21.00
CA ARG A 66 -9.29 2.85 21.86
C ARG A 66 -10.69 3.32 22.17
N PHE A 67 -11.53 3.26 21.18
CA PHE A 67 -12.92 3.66 21.32
C PHE A 67 -13.66 2.80 22.32
N LYS A 68 -13.44 1.51 22.23
CA LYS A 68 -14.11 0.58 23.09
C LYS A 68 -13.72 0.76 24.55
N ARG A 69 -12.47 1.09 24.76
CA ARG A 69 -11.99 1.25 26.12
C ARG A 69 -12.45 2.56 26.73
N GLY A 70 -12.63 3.53 25.88
CA GLY A 70 -13.11 4.83 26.32
C GLY A 70 -14.53 4.75 26.68
#